data_45eedbba4e1faac934b2fab6e4ab97ae
#
_entry.id   45eedbba4e1faac934b2fab6e4ab97ae
#
_cell.length_a   1.000
_cell.length_b   1.000
_cell.length_c   1.000
_cell.angle_alpha   90.00
_cell.angle_beta   90.00
_cell.angle_gamma   90.00
#
_symmetry.space_group_name_H-M   'P 1'
#
loop_
_entity.id
_entity.type
_entity.pdbx_description
1 polymer ?
#
loop_
_entity_poly.entity_id
_entity_poly.type
_entity_poly.pdbx_seq_one_letter_code
_entity_poly.pdbx_strand_id
1 'polypeptide(L)'
;MRIKGKLIFTWICLLFALAPSSCAAPRPLGLPFSVSQVEKIELYRFVIPAQARKKTISEAGGIQWIYGVLAEAEAADNTLEPESGAQVTSFRFCLSGGSSFEMAYISHEGKTGELKGKNINYQTTEDVSRLWDGFSDEEETPA
;
A
#
# COMPACT_ATOMS: atom_id res chain seq x y z
N MET A 1 -62.67 31.98 36.62
CA MET A 1 -62.15 30.67 36.17
C MET A 1 -60.82 30.84 35.49
N ARG A 2 -59.85 30.27 36.03
CA ARG A 2 -58.49 30.46 35.58
C ARG A 2 -58.16 29.41 34.52
N ILE A 3 -58.05 29.86 33.30
CA ILE A 3 -57.44 29.01 32.23
C ILE A 3 -55.99 29.08 32.42
N LYS A 4 -55.47 28.07 33.04
CA LYS A 4 -54.02 27.87 33.07
C LYS A 4 -53.58 27.43 31.64
N GLY A 5 -53.16 28.42 30.89
CA GLY A 5 -52.46 28.13 29.65
C GLY A 5 -51.23 27.25 29.92
N LYS A 6 -51.40 25.99 29.66
CA LYS A 6 -50.26 25.10 29.57
C LYS A 6 -49.48 25.55 28.35
N LEU A 7 -48.42 26.27 28.61
CA LEU A 7 -47.33 26.41 27.67
C LEU A 7 -46.79 25.00 27.43
N ILE A 8 -47.37 24.36 26.44
CA ILE A 8 -46.72 23.22 25.83
C ILE A 8 -45.54 23.82 25.10
N PHE A 9 -44.44 23.89 25.82
CA PHE A 9 -43.17 24.09 25.25
C PHE A 9 -42.91 22.86 24.39
N THR A 10 -43.32 22.96 23.15
CA THR A 10 -42.93 22.02 22.13
C THR A 10 -41.44 22.16 22.01
N TRP A 11 -40.73 21.37 22.75
CA TRP A 11 -39.36 21.07 22.53
C TRP A 11 -39.33 20.38 21.16
N ILE A 12 -39.28 21.17 20.14
CA ILE A 12 -38.76 20.75 18.87
C ILE A 12 -37.30 20.49 19.16
N CYS A 13 -37.04 19.27 19.58
CA CYS A 13 -35.70 18.71 19.47
C CYS A 13 -35.33 18.77 18.01
N LEU A 14 -34.66 19.85 17.67
CA LEU A 14 -33.88 19.96 16.46
C LEU A 14 -32.78 18.89 16.59
N LEU A 15 -33.16 17.66 16.32
CA LEU A 15 -32.24 16.60 16.04
C LEU A 15 -31.52 17.03 14.77
N PHE A 16 -30.49 17.86 14.95
CA PHE A 16 -29.38 17.91 14.03
C PHE A 16 -28.85 16.50 14.02
N ALA A 17 -29.34 15.72 13.06
CA ALA A 17 -28.66 14.54 12.63
C ALA A 17 -27.30 15.02 12.16
N LEU A 18 -26.33 14.97 13.06
CA LEU A 18 -24.93 14.88 12.73
C LEU A 18 -24.82 13.59 11.91
N ALA A 19 -25.06 13.72 10.61
CA ALA A 19 -24.63 12.69 9.69
C ALA A 19 -23.13 12.51 9.97
N PRO A 20 -22.69 11.36 10.42
CA PRO A 20 -21.29 11.11 10.46
C PRO A 20 -20.84 11.25 9.02
N SER A 21 -20.08 12.28 8.73
CA SER A 21 -19.28 12.31 7.52
C SER A 21 -18.41 11.08 7.61
N SER A 22 -18.87 9.98 7.02
CA SER A 22 -18.04 8.82 6.86
C SER A 22 -16.97 9.22 5.83
N CYS A 23 -15.94 9.89 6.31
CA CYS A 23 -14.67 9.86 5.64
C CYS A 23 -14.36 8.38 5.53
N ALA A 24 -14.46 7.83 4.32
CA ALA A 24 -14.06 6.46 4.08
C ALA A 24 -12.62 6.36 4.56
N ALA A 25 -12.39 5.60 5.62
CA ALA A 25 -11.06 5.39 6.13
C ALA A 25 -10.22 4.77 4.98
N PRO A 26 -9.00 5.26 4.73
CA PRO A 26 -8.15 4.70 3.71
C PRO A 26 -8.04 3.19 3.97
N ARG A 27 -8.27 2.39 2.94
CA ARG A 27 -8.18 0.94 3.06
C ARG A 27 -6.71 0.54 2.90
N PRO A 28 -6.10 -0.06 3.91
CA PRO A 28 -4.76 -0.60 3.76
C PRO A 28 -4.76 -1.68 2.67
N LEU A 29 -3.61 -1.86 2.03
CA LEU A 29 -3.39 -2.81 0.95
C LEU A 29 -3.89 -4.22 1.29
N GLY A 30 -3.62 -4.70 2.48
CA GLY A 30 -4.00 -6.03 2.90
C GLY A 30 -3.48 -7.09 1.93
N LEU A 31 -2.22 -7.47 2.06
CA LEU A 31 -1.63 -8.54 1.26
C LEU A 31 -2.43 -9.84 1.44
N PRO A 32 -2.69 -10.60 0.36
CA PRO A 32 -3.56 -11.80 0.41
C PRO A 32 -2.90 -13.00 1.09
N PHE A 33 -1.80 -12.80 1.80
CA PHE A 33 -1.06 -13.81 2.55
C PHE A 33 -0.48 -13.16 3.82
N SER A 34 -0.17 -13.99 4.81
CA SER A 34 0.50 -13.53 6.04
C SER A 34 2.02 -13.50 5.87
N VAL A 35 2.68 -12.66 6.66
CA VAL A 35 4.15 -12.57 6.65
C VAL A 35 4.82 -13.91 6.98
N SER A 36 4.17 -14.76 7.80
CA SER A 36 4.67 -16.09 8.16
C SER A 36 4.69 -17.08 7.00
N GLN A 37 3.99 -16.80 5.93
CA GLN A 37 4.00 -17.62 4.71
C GLN A 37 5.12 -17.24 3.73
N VAL A 38 5.83 -16.15 3.99
CA VAL A 38 6.88 -15.65 3.12
C VAL A 38 8.20 -16.31 3.48
N GLU A 39 8.80 -17.06 2.54
CA GLU A 39 10.11 -17.67 2.70
C GLU A 39 11.26 -16.71 2.32
N LYS A 40 11.06 -15.97 1.25
CA LYS A 40 12.00 -14.96 0.78
C LYS A 40 11.28 -13.92 -0.06
N ILE A 41 11.90 -12.75 -0.20
CA ILE A 41 11.47 -11.70 -1.11
C ILE A 41 12.59 -11.42 -2.10
N GLU A 42 12.29 -11.46 -3.37
CA GLU A 42 13.19 -11.03 -4.42
C GLU A 42 12.82 -9.61 -4.84
N LEU A 43 13.76 -8.68 -4.69
CA LEU A 43 13.62 -7.30 -5.12
C LEU A 43 14.31 -7.14 -6.47
N TYR A 44 13.63 -6.46 -7.37
CA TYR A 44 14.19 -6.08 -8.67
C TYR A 44 14.10 -4.57 -8.84
N ARG A 45 15.17 -3.95 -9.30
CA ARG A 45 15.19 -2.51 -9.62
C ARG A 45 15.64 -2.32 -11.05
N PHE A 46 14.89 -1.54 -11.82
CA PHE A 46 15.19 -1.23 -13.21
C PHE A 46 14.48 0.05 -13.69
N VAL A 47 15.06 0.67 -14.70
CA VAL A 47 14.41 1.63 -15.59
C VAL A 47 14.12 0.93 -16.91
N ILE A 48 15.06 0.10 -17.37
CA ILE A 48 14.94 -0.76 -18.54
C ILE A 48 14.97 -2.20 -18.06
N PRO A 49 13.95 -3.03 -18.33
CA PRO A 49 13.88 -4.40 -17.82
C PRO A 49 15.11 -5.27 -18.09
N ALA A 50 15.74 -5.11 -19.25
CA ALA A 50 16.95 -5.85 -19.61
C ALA A 50 18.18 -5.51 -18.74
N GLN A 51 18.10 -4.44 -17.94
CA GLN A 51 19.16 -3.99 -17.04
C GLN A 51 18.73 -4.13 -15.56
N ALA A 52 17.75 -4.99 -15.29
CA ALA A 52 17.28 -5.21 -13.93
C ALA A 52 18.40 -5.73 -13.03
N ARG A 53 18.43 -5.24 -11.80
CA ARG A 53 19.27 -5.73 -10.71
C ARG A 53 18.40 -6.43 -9.70
N LYS A 54 18.92 -7.42 -9.02
CA LYS A 54 18.20 -8.27 -8.09
C LYS A 54 18.88 -8.30 -6.73
N LYS A 55 18.07 -8.25 -5.67
CA LYS A 55 18.46 -8.60 -4.30
C LYS A 55 17.53 -9.66 -3.76
N THR A 56 18.04 -10.59 -2.98
CA THR A 56 17.23 -11.64 -2.34
C THR A 56 17.28 -11.47 -0.83
N ILE A 57 16.12 -11.31 -0.22
CA ILE A 57 15.96 -11.11 1.22
C ILE A 57 15.33 -12.37 1.80
N SER A 58 16.07 -13.07 2.65
CA SER A 58 15.62 -14.30 3.34
C SER A 58 15.59 -14.15 4.86
N GLU A 59 16.15 -13.07 5.41
CA GLU A 59 16.10 -12.80 6.83
C GLU A 59 14.71 -12.38 7.29
N ALA A 60 14.24 -12.93 8.40
CA ALA A 60 12.92 -12.67 8.94
C ALA A 60 12.66 -11.18 9.22
N GLY A 61 13.65 -10.45 9.73
CA GLY A 61 13.55 -9.03 9.99
C GLY A 61 13.36 -8.20 8.72
N GLY A 62 14.11 -8.53 7.67
CA GLY A 62 13.98 -7.88 6.35
C GLY A 62 12.63 -8.16 5.71
N ILE A 63 12.17 -9.40 5.76
CA ILE A 63 10.85 -9.81 5.26
C ILE A 63 9.75 -9.05 6.00
N GLN A 64 9.80 -8.98 7.33
CA GLN A 64 8.80 -8.25 8.13
C GLN A 64 8.79 -6.76 7.82
N TRP A 65 9.95 -6.15 7.62
CA TRP A 65 10.05 -4.74 7.29
C TRP A 65 9.40 -4.43 5.94
N ILE A 66 9.79 -5.18 4.88
CA ILE A 66 9.22 -5.00 3.54
C ILE A 66 7.70 -5.24 3.57
N TYR A 67 7.26 -6.34 4.18
CA TYR A 67 5.85 -6.69 4.30
C TYR A 67 5.06 -5.57 5.00
N GLY A 68 5.58 -5.06 6.13
CA GLY A 68 4.92 -4.00 6.90
C GLY A 68 4.76 -2.71 6.09
N VAL A 69 5.82 -2.26 5.42
CA VAL A 69 5.78 -1.04 4.60
C VAL A 69 4.77 -1.17 3.45
N LEU A 70 4.74 -2.31 2.78
CA LEU A 70 3.82 -2.52 1.66
C LEU A 70 2.38 -2.71 2.13
N ALA A 71 2.17 -3.37 3.27
CA ALA A 71 0.82 -3.58 3.82
C ALA A 71 0.14 -2.28 4.28
N GLU A 72 0.90 -1.24 4.60
CA GLU A 72 0.39 0.08 4.99
C GLU A 72 -0.02 0.97 3.80
N ALA A 73 0.30 0.58 2.58
CA ALA A 73 -0.10 1.33 1.39
C ALA A 73 -1.62 1.40 1.26
N GLU A 74 -2.12 2.49 0.74
CA GLU A 74 -3.56 2.75 0.63
C GLU A 74 -4.08 2.45 -0.77
N ALA A 75 -5.31 1.94 -0.86
CA ALA A 75 -5.96 1.70 -2.14
C ALA A 75 -6.16 3.02 -2.90
N ALA A 76 -5.85 3.01 -4.19
CA ALA A 76 -6.05 4.14 -5.08
C ALA A 76 -7.05 3.80 -6.19
N ASP A 77 -7.96 4.73 -6.43
CA ASP A 77 -8.96 4.58 -7.50
C ASP A 77 -8.41 4.95 -8.89
N ASN A 78 -7.29 5.65 -8.94
CA ASN A 78 -6.71 6.16 -10.17
C ASN A 78 -5.45 5.38 -10.54
N THR A 79 -5.45 4.81 -11.74
CA THR A 79 -4.24 4.31 -12.38
C THR A 79 -3.55 5.46 -13.08
N LEU A 80 -2.39 5.86 -12.58
CA LEU A 80 -1.51 6.74 -13.33
C LEU A 80 -0.79 5.92 -14.41
N GLU A 81 -0.71 6.46 -15.59
CA GLU A 81 0.15 5.87 -16.63
C GLU A 81 1.61 6.00 -16.21
N PRO A 82 2.43 4.94 -16.32
CA PRO A 82 3.84 5.04 -16.01
C PRO A 82 4.50 6.07 -16.91
N GLU A 83 5.20 7.03 -16.33
CA GLU A 83 5.99 7.97 -17.09
C GLU A 83 7.16 7.25 -17.76
N SER A 84 7.48 7.64 -18.98
CA SER A 84 8.63 7.09 -19.69
C SER A 84 9.92 7.39 -18.92
N GLY A 85 10.67 6.35 -18.58
CA GLY A 85 11.89 6.47 -17.79
C GLY A 85 11.68 6.42 -16.26
N ALA A 86 10.48 6.12 -15.78
CA ALA A 86 10.24 5.90 -14.37
C ALA A 86 11.03 4.71 -13.84
N GLN A 87 11.58 4.85 -12.62
CA GLN A 87 12.24 3.74 -11.94
C GLN A 87 11.18 2.79 -11.37
N VAL A 88 11.36 1.51 -11.63
CA VAL A 88 10.52 0.44 -11.10
C VAL A 88 11.28 -0.35 -10.04
N THR A 89 10.64 -0.57 -8.89
CA THR A 89 11.09 -1.52 -7.88
C THR A 89 10.03 -2.61 -7.76
N SER A 90 10.36 -3.84 -8.16
CA SER A 90 9.46 -4.98 -8.11
C SER A 90 9.76 -5.85 -6.90
N PHE A 91 8.71 -6.39 -6.30
CA PHE A 91 8.75 -7.27 -5.14
C PHE A 91 8.10 -8.59 -5.51
N ARG A 92 8.87 -9.68 -5.48
CA ARG A 92 8.35 -11.03 -5.63
C ARG A 92 8.42 -11.74 -4.30
N PHE A 93 7.27 -11.94 -3.68
CA PHE A 93 7.11 -12.74 -2.46
C PHE A 93 7.06 -14.21 -2.83
N CYS A 94 8.05 -14.98 -2.41
CA CYS A 94 8.06 -16.43 -2.57
C CYS A 94 7.44 -17.06 -1.31
N LEU A 95 6.35 -17.77 -1.48
CA LEU A 95 5.55 -18.31 -0.39
C LEU A 95 5.88 -19.78 -0.11
N SER A 96 5.67 -20.23 1.12
CA SER A 96 5.91 -21.59 1.60
C SER A 96 5.07 -22.66 0.91
N GLY A 97 4.27 -22.40 -0.02
CA GLY A 97 3.56 -23.36 -0.85
C GLY A 97 4.13 -23.49 -2.26
N GLY A 98 5.26 -22.83 -2.55
CA GLY A 98 5.86 -22.76 -3.88
C GLY A 98 5.17 -21.77 -4.82
N SER A 99 4.15 -21.06 -4.35
CA SER A 99 3.53 -19.96 -5.09
C SER A 99 4.29 -18.65 -4.89
N SER A 100 4.08 -17.71 -5.79
CA SER A 100 4.64 -16.36 -5.67
C SER A 100 3.58 -15.30 -5.90
N PHE A 101 3.82 -14.14 -5.28
CA PHE A 101 3.00 -12.94 -5.46
C PHE A 101 3.93 -11.79 -5.85
N GLU A 102 3.55 -11.06 -6.89
CA GLU A 102 4.38 -9.97 -7.41
C GLU A 102 3.64 -8.65 -7.34
N MET A 103 4.38 -7.61 -6.94
CA MET A 103 3.95 -6.22 -7.02
C MET A 103 5.10 -5.37 -7.54
N ALA A 104 4.76 -4.30 -8.22
CA ALA A 104 5.72 -3.32 -8.71
C ALA A 104 5.39 -1.94 -8.17
N TYR A 105 6.40 -1.27 -7.65
CA TYR A 105 6.35 0.14 -7.30
C TYR A 105 6.96 0.97 -8.42
N ILE A 106 6.19 1.89 -8.94
CA ILE A 106 6.61 2.83 -9.96
C ILE A 106 6.77 4.18 -9.28
N SER A 107 8.01 4.67 -9.21
CA SER A 107 8.29 5.96 -8.59
C SER A 107 7.92 7.11 -9.53
N HIS A 108 7.25 8.12 -8.96
CA HIS A 108 6.95 9.38 -9.63
C HIS A 108 7.76 10.52 -8.99
N GLU A 109 7.86 11.64 -9.66
CA GLU A 109 8.46 12.85 -9.09
C GLU A 109 7.74 13.24 -7.79
N GLY A 110 8.52 13.63 -6.78
CA GLY A 110 7.99 14.08 -5.49
C GLY A 110 7.85 13.01 -4.42
N LYS A 111 8.51 11.85 -4.56
CA LYS A 111 8.49 10.73 -3.59
C LYS A 111 7.14 10.04 -3.40
N THR A 112 6.26 10.22 -4.36
CA THR A 112 5.04 9.43 -4.46
C THR A 112 5.25 8.32 -5.47
N GLY A 113 4.54 7.23 -5.32
CA GLY A 113 4.62 6.12 -6.24
C GLY A 113 3.34 5.33 -6.28
N GLU A 114 3.23 4.51 -7.28
CA GLU A 114 2.11 3.62 -7.50
C GLU A 114 2.57 2.18 -7.32
N LEU A 115 1.83 1.43 -6.51
CA LEU A 115 1.98 -0.01 -6.38
C LEU A 115 1.00 -0.71 -7.31
N LYS A 116 1.51 -1.58 -8.16
CA LYS A 116 0.73 -2.42 -9.06
C LYS A 116 0.97 -3.89 -8.75
N GLY A 117 -0.09 -4.65 -8.70
CA GLY A 117 -0.04 -6.09 -8.58
C GLY A 117 -1.18 -6.72 -9.37
N LYS A 118 -1.36 -8.01 -9.27
CA LYS A 118 -2.45 -8.70 -9.94
C LYS A 118 -3.79 -8.21 -9.37
N ASN A 119 -4.53 -7.42 -10.15
CA ASN A 119 -5.80 -6.78 -9.80
C ASN A 119 -5.72 -5.78 -8.62
N ILE A 120 -4.57 -5.18 -8.43
CA ILE A 120 -4.33 -4.28 -7.30
C ILE A 120 -3.67 -3.01 -7.83
N ASN A 121 -4.26 -1.87 -7.52
CA ASN A 121 -3.66 -0.57 -7.73
C ASN A 121 -3.72 0.20 -6.41
N TYR A 122 -2.56 0.68 -5.96
CA TYR A 122 -2.44 1.43 -4.73
C TYR A 122 -1.55 2.63 -4.92
N GLN A 123 -1.87 3.71 -4.25
CA GLN A 123 -1.00 4.86 -4.13
C GLN A 123 -0.36 4.85 -2.76
N THR A 124 0.87 5.29 -2.70
CA THR A 124 1.57 5.51 -1.45
C THR A 124 2.30 6.84 -1.50
N THR A 125 2.25 7.57 -0.41
CA THR A 125 3.07 8.76 -0.18
C THR A 125 4.44 8.39 0.35
N GLU A 126 4.64 7.12 0.72
CA GLU A 126 5.91 6.59 1.16
C GLU A 126 6.81 6.28 -0.04
N ASP A 127 8.06 6.69 0.08
CA ASP A 127 9.08 6.30 -0.89
C ASP A 127 9.49 4.83 -0.68
N VAL A 128 8.76 3.95 -1.33
CA VAL A 128 8.99 2.49 -1.26
C VAL A 128 10.32 2.11 -1.91
N SER A 129 10.85 2.95 -2.80
CA SER A 129 12.14 2.68 -3.45
C SER A 129 13.30 2.58 -2.44
N ARG A 130 13.16 3.24 -1.29
CA ARG A 130 14.14 3.17 -0.18
C ARG A 130 14.33 1.76 0.37
N LEU A 131 13.35 0.88 0.21
CA LEU A 131 13.49 -0.52 0.65
C LEU A 131 14.65 -1.22 -0.06
N TRP A 132 14.92 -0.86 -1.29
CA TRP A 132 16.09 -1.37 -1.99
C TRP A 132 17.39 -0.95 -1.32
N ASP A 133 17.49 0.33 -0.95
CA ASP A 133 18.73 0.89 -0.40
C ASP A 133 18.98 0.45 1.05
N GLY A 134 17.93 -0.04 1.73
CA GLY A 134 18.01 -0.56 3.09
C GLY A 134 18.71 -1.92 3.21
N PHE A 135 18.97 -2.60 2.12
CA PHE A 135 19.65 -3.90 2.11
C PHE A 135 21.01 -3.80 1.41
N SER A 136 22.06 -4.27 2.12
CA SER A 136 23.44 -4.29 1.64
C SER A 136 23.81 -5.55 0.86
N ASP A 137 22.86 -6.45 0.65
CA ASP A 137 23.09 -7.71 -0.04
C ASP A 137 23.62 -7.50 -1.46
N GLU A 138 24.44 -8.43 -1.92
CA GLU A 138 25.05 -8.36 -3.24
C GLU A 138 23.96 -8.32 -4.32
N GLU A 139 24.11 -7.35 -5.21
CA GLU A 139 23.22 -7.22 -6.36
C GLU A 139 23.55 -8.28 -7.38
N GLU A 140 22.60 -9.16 -7.67
CA GLU A 140 22.70 -10.16 -8.71
C GLU A 140 22.06 -9.65 -10.00
N THR A 141 22.65 -9.97 -11.13
CA THR A 141 22.00 -9.78 -12.43
C THR A 141 21.07 -10.97 -12.65
N PRO A 142 19.77 -10.75 -12.91
CA PRO A 142 18.86 -11.84 -13.24
C PRO A 142 19.34 -12.57 -14.49
N ALA A 143 19.29 -13.89 -14.46
CA ALA A 143 19.61 -14.73 -15.60
C ALA A 143 18.48 -14.70 -16.64
#